data_7ba10c6d3941eb45d42b871f1a03e4c0
#
_entry.id   7ba10c6d3941eb45d42b871f1a03e4c0
#
_cell.length_a   1.000
_cell.length_b   1.000
_cell.length_c   1.000
_cell.angle_alpha   90.00
_cell.angle_beta   90.00
_cell.angle_gamma   90.00
#
_symmetry.space_group_name_H-M   'P 1'
#
loop_
_entity.id
_entity.type
_entity.pdbx_description
1 polymer ?
#
loop_
_entity_poly.entity_id
_entity_poly.type
_entity_poly.pdbx_seq_one_letter_code
_entity_poly.pdbx_strand_id
1 'polypeptide(L)'
;MRKFYRKALCRSAGCNCAPKCDILMQRSFVSGFIRRTERKINTARIFIRLFYNEVNCMNILVIGCDQVGASLVRDLEHIGHDISLIEKDPEQLKRLDAFDDYRFRGTALVGDPTDPDTLRQGGIDNCDAVAAVSEDDSVNLMAAQIAKSIFRREKVICRVSDPHLQVLYHKAYEIDTICPTVLTEQSVFRALAK
;
A
#
# COMPACT_ATOMS: atom_id res chain seq x y z
N MET A 1 -9.96 16.60 28.62
CA MET A 1 -10.92 16.84 27.54
C MET A 1 -10.49 16.30 26.16
N ARG A 2 -9.20 16.35 25.76
CA ARG A 2 -8.72 15.86 24.41
C ARG A 2 -8.82 14.35 24.15
N LYS A 3 -8.73 13.48 25.18
CA LYS A 3 -8.86 12.01 25.04
C LYS A 3 -10.30 11.54 24.76
N PHE A 4 -11.30 12.29 25.20
CA PHE A 4 -12.71 11.92 25.00
C PHE A 4 -13.20 12.21 23.57
N TYR A 5 -12.75 13.31 22.95
CA TYR A 5 -13.12 13.65 21.58
C TYR A 5 -12.58 12.68 20.54
N ARG A 6 -11.41 12.06 20.79
CA ARG A 6 -10.78 11.11 19.88
C ARG A 6 -11.49 9.76 19.78
N LYS A 7 -11.94 9.22 20.93
CA LYS A 7 -12.70 7.95 20.92
C LYS A 7 -14.05 8.07 20.22
N ALA A 8 -14.63 9.26 20.20
CA ALA A 8 -15.91 9.51 19.53
C ALA A 8 -15.75 9.57 18.00
N LEU A 9 -14.66 10.17 17.48
CA LEU A 9 -14.40 10.30 16.04
C LEU A 9 -14.03 8.97 15.39
N CYS A 10 -13.18 8.13 16.03
CA CYS A 10 -12.86 6.80 15.50
C CYS A 10 -14.05 5.83 15.51
N ARG A 11 -14.97 5.94 16.48
CA ARG A 11 -16.17 5.09 16.52
C ARG A 11 -17.21 5.45 15.47
N SER A 12 -17.31 6.71 15.07
CA SER A 12 -18.25 7.14 14.02
C SER A 12 -17.81 6.75 12.61
N ALA A 13 -16.51 6.49 12.40
CA ALA A 13 -15.95 6.09 11.10
C ALA A 13 -15.78 4.57 10.92
N GLY A 14 -16.16 3.74 11.91
CA GLY A 14 -16.03 2.27 11.82
C GLY A 14 -14.59 1.75 11.77
N CYS A 15 -13.60 2.60 12.08
CA CYS A 15 -12.19 2.24 11.99
C CYS A 15 -11.68 1.62 13.30
N ASN A 16 -11.09 0.43 13.23
CA ASN A 16 -10.55 -0.31 14.38
C ASN A 16 -9.07 0.00 14.66
N CYS A 17 -8.57 1.17 14.25
CA CYS A 17 -7.15 1.56 14.32
C CYS A 17 -6.75 2.33 15.60
N ALA A 18 -7.57 2.26 16.65
CA ALA A 18 -7.35 2.98 17.92
C ALA A 18 -5.93 2.85 18.55
N PRO A 19 -5.24 1.69 18.52
CA PRO A 19 -3.89 1.55 19.05
C PRO A 19 -2.81 2.22 18.20
N LYS A 20 -2.99 2.28 16.89
CA LYS A 20 -1.97 2.82 15.94
C LYS A 20 -1.95 4.36 15.94
N CYS A 21 -3.10 5.00 16.18
CA CYS A 21 -3.19 6.47 16.25
C CYS A 21 -2.39 7.07 17.43
N ASP A 22 -2.20 6.33 18.53
CA ASP A 22 -1.46 6.81 19.70
C ASP A 22 0.06 6.80 19.49
N ILE A 23 0.59 5.88 18.68
CA ILE A 23 2.03 5.76 18.41
C ILE A 23 2.54 6.92 17.54
N LEU A 24 1.76 7.35 16.55
CA LEU A 24 2.12 8.46 15.67
C LEU A 24 2.18 9.82 16.41
N MET A 25 1.45 9.96 17.52
CA MET A 25 1.45 11.20 18.31
C MET A 25 2.55 11.29 19.36
N GLN A 26 3.08 10.16 19.85
CA GLN A 26 4.19 10.17 20.83
C GLN A 26 5.53 10.55 20.19
N ARG A 27 5.73 10.30 18.89
CA ARG A 27 6.95 10.72 18.17
C ARG A 27 7.01 12.22 17.86
N SER A 28 5.90 12.94 17.87
CA SER A 28 5.85 14.39 17.60
C SER A 28 6.29 15.27 18.78
N PHE A 29 6.55 14.71 19.95
CA PHE A 29 6.84 15.51 21.16
C PHE A 29 8.34 15.60 21.54
N VAL A 30 9.24 14.96 20.81
CA VAL A 30 10.66 14.83 21.21
C VAL A 30 11.64 15.63 20.35
N SER A 31 11.22 16.49 19.43
CA SER A 31 12.17 17.33 18.67
C SER A 31 11.90 18.83 18.78
N GLY A 32 11.74 19.30 19.99
CA GLY A 32 11.74 20.74 20.27
C GLY A 32 13.15 21.27 20.44
N PHE A 33 13.99 21.28 19.41
CA PHE A 33 15.20 22.14 19.40
C PHE A 33 16.02 22.00 18.08
N ILE A 34 15.54 22.55 16.96
CA ILE A 34 16.44 22.85 15.82
C ILE A 34 15.94 24.11 15.07
N ARG A 35 16.70 25.12 15.17
CA ARG A 35 17.07 26.32 14.37
C ARG A 35 16.10 26.95 13.34
N ARG A 36 16.06 28.21 13.42
CA ARG A 36 15.24 29.32 12.88
C ARG A 36 15.06 29.41 11.35
N THR A 37 15.70 28.62 10.53
CA THR A 37 15.63 28.69 9.05
C THR A 37 14.73 27.61 8.44
N GLU A 38 14.36 26.55 9.16
CA GLU A 38 13.48 25.48 8.69
C GLU A 38 11.98 25.78 8.88
N ARG A 39 11.60 26.89 9.54
CA ARG A 39 10.19 27.17 9.89
C ARG A 39 9.26 27.33 8.67
N LYS A 40 9.75 27.85 7.54
CA LYS A 40 8.88 28.07 6.36
C LYS A 40 8.61 26.78 5.57
N ILE A 41 9.57 25.85 5.53
CA ILE A 41 9.42 24.56 4.85
C ILE A 41 8.58 23.60 5.71
N ASN A 42 8.75 23.66 7.03
CA ASN A 42 7.96 22.85 7.96
C ASN A 42 6.50 23.29 8.04
N THR A 43 6.20 24.57 7.92
CA THR A 43 4.81 25.06 7.94
C THR A 43 4.04 24.59 6.70
N ALA A 44 4.66 24.58 5.51
CA ALA A 44 4.05 24.04 4.31
C ALA A 44 3.88 22.50 4.39
N ARG A 45 4.86 21.77 4.94
CA ARG A 45 4.75 20.33 5.20
C ARG A 45 3.69 20.01 6.27
N ILE A 46 3.58 20.82 7.31
CA ILE A 46 2.54 20.68 8.34
C ILE A 46 1.16 21.05 7.77
N PHE A 47 1.06 22.09 6.93
CA PHE A 47 -0.18 22.47 6.27
C PHE A 47 -0.63 21.40 5.26
N ILE A 48 0.27 20.87 4.44
CA ILE A 48 0.00 19.74 3.54
C ILE A 48 -0.43 18.51 4.37
N ARG A 49 0.24 18.23 5.50
CA ARG A 49 -0.09 17.12 6.40
C ARG A 49 -1.42 17.32 7.15
N LEU A 50 -1.83 18.55 7.42
CA LEU A 50 -3.13 18.87 8.04
C LEU A 50 -4.28 18.85 7.03
N PHE A 51 -4.03 19.20 5.76
CA PHE A 51 -5.02 19.11 4.68
C PHE A 51 -5.12 17.72 4.05
N TYR A 52 -4.04 16.89 4.13
CA TYR A 52 -4.04 15.50 3.69
C TYR A 52 -4.41 14.51 4.81
N ASN A 53 -4.80 14.99 5.99
CA ASN A 53 -4.98 14.17 7.18
C ASN A 53 -6.42 13.67 7.41
N GLU A 54 -7.13 13.37 6.33
CA GLU A 54 -8.07 12.26 6.31
C GLU A 54 -7.48 11.13 5.47
N VAL A 55 -6.36 10.59 5.90
CA VAL A 55 -5.94 9.28 5.42
C VAL A 55 -6.92 8.29 6.05
N ASN A 56 -8.01 8.00 5.34
CA ASN A 56 -8.85 6.87 5.69
C ASN A 56 -7.92 5.65 5.77
N CYS A 57 -7.84 5.05 6.97
CA CYS A 57 -7.15 3.78 7.15
C CYS A 57 -7.83 2.77 6.24
N MET A 58 -7.12 2.23 5.26
CA MET A 58 -7.62 1.24 4.32
C MET A 58 -7.07 -0.14 4.69
N ASN A 59 -7.87 -1.17 4.45
CA ASN A 59 -7.42 -2.55 4.42
C ASN A 59 -6.95 -2.86 3.01
N ILE A 60 -5.67 -3.12 2.82
CA ILE A 60 -5.08 -3.34 1.50
C ILE A 60 -4.55 -4.76 1.40
N LEU A 61 -5.00 -5.49 0.39
CA LEU A 61 -4.45 -6.78 0.04
C LEU A 61 -3.32 -6.58 -0.98
N VAL A 62 -2.10 -6.94 -0.60
CA VAL A 62 -0.93 -6.94 -1.48
C VAL A 62 -0.64 -8.38 -1.91
N ILE A 63 -0.37 -8.58 -3.19
CA ILE A 63 -0.03 -9.86 -3.80
C ILE A 63 1.38 -9.74 -4.37
N GLY A 64 2.28 -10.56 -3.85
CA GLY A 64 3.70 -10.54 -4.19
C GLY A 64 4.55 -9.81 -3.16
N CYS A 65 5.63 -10.45 -2.72
CA CYS A 65 6.62 -9.94 -1.75
C CYS A 65 8.02 -9.84 -2.37
N ASP A 66 8.09 -9.47 -3.64
CA ASP A 66 9.35 -9.11 -4.28
C ASP A 66 9.91 -7.80 -3.70
N GLN A 67 10.94 -7.25 -4.30
CA GLN A 67 11.53 -5.98 -3.85
C GLN A 67 10.52 -4.82 -3.86
N VAL A 68 9.61 -4.80 -4.84
CA VAL A 68 8.56 -3.78 -4.96
C VAL A 68 7.48 -4.00 -3.91
N GLY A 69 6.99 -5.24 -3.78
CA GLY A 69 5.95 -5.60 -2.84
C GLY A 69 6.37 -5.37 -1.38
N ALA A 70 7.56 -5.82 -0.99
CA ALA A 70 8.08 -5.60 0.36
C ALA A 70 8.24 -4.11 0.70
N SER A 71 8.74 -3.30 -0.24
CA SER A 71 8.85 -1.84 -0.05
C SER A 71 7.49 -1.17 0.05
N LEU A 72 6.54 -1.58 -0.81
CA LEU A 72 5.17 -1.06 -0.82
C LEU A 72 4.45 -1.36 0.50
N VAL A 73 4.53 -2.59 0.99
CA VAL A 73 3.96 -3.02 2.28
C VAL A 73 4.48 -2.15 3.42
N ARG A 74 5.80 -1.99 3.51
CA ARG A 74 6.42 -1.14 4.54
C ARG A 74 5.91 0.30 4.49
N ASP A 75 5.88 0.91 3.30
CA ASP A 75 5.52 2.31 3.14
C ASP A 75 4.03 2.54 3.41
N LEU A 76 3.15 1.61 3.00
CA LEU A 76 1.72 1.65 3.29
C LEU A 76 1.42 1.49 4.81
N GLU A 77 2.08 0.55 5.49
CA GLU A 77 1.95 0.43 6.95
C GLU A 77 2.48 1.68 7.68
N HIS A 78 3.57 2.28 7.16
CA HIS A 78 4.14 3.48 7.76
C HIS A 78 3.16 4.66 7.76
N ILE A 79 2.33 4.78 6.73
CA ILE A 79 1.29 5.81 6.65
C ILE A 79 -0.03 5.42 7.31
N GLY A 80 -0.13 4.20 7.87
CA GLY A 80 -1.21 3.78 8.77
C GLY A 80 -2.30 2.91 8.14
N HIS A 81 -2.04 2.30 6.97
CA HIS A 81 -2.93 1.29 6.39
C HIS A 81 -2.75 -0.07 7.06
N ASP A 82 -3.80 -0.88 7.05
CA ASP A 82 -3.76 -2.27 7.48
C ASP A 82 -3.50 -3.16 6.25
N ILE A 83 -2.45 -3.99 6.31
CA ILE A 83 -1.97 -4.75 5.16
C ILE A 83 -2.15 -6.24 5.38
N SER A 84 -2.78 -6.90 4.40
CA SER A 84 -2.69 -8.34 4.20
C SER A 84 -1.80 -8.62 3.00
N LEU A 85 -0.94 -9.62 3.10
CA LEU A 85 0.02 -9.98 2.06
C LEU A 85 -0.15 -11.45 1.69
N ILE A 86 -0.22 -11.74 0.40
CA ILE A 86 -0.17 -13.12 -0.13
C ILE A 86 1.11 -13.26 -0.94
N GLU A 87 1.89 -14.30 -0.64
CA GLU A 87 3.10 -14.64 -1.38
C GLU A 87 3.14 -16.16 -1.62
N LYS A 88 3.51 -16.55 -2.82
CA LYS A 88 3.60 -17.97 -3.21
C LYS A 88 4.87 -18.62 -2.66
N ASP A 89 5.99 -17.89 -2.69
CA ASP A 89 7.29 -18.35 -2.21
C ASP A 89 7.56 -17.85 -0.78
N PRO A 90 7.59 -18.73 0.23
CA PRO A 90 7.85 -18.32 1.61
C PRO A 90 9.21 -17.65 1.81
N GLU A 91 10.19 -17.94 0.94
CA GLU A 91 11.51 -17.29 1.02
C GLU A 91 11.44 -15.78 0.72
N GLN A 92 10.53 -15.35 -0.12
CA GLN A 92 10.33 -13.93 -0.43
C GLN A 92 9.83 -13.15 0.78
N LEU A 93 9.09 -13.76 1.71
CA LEU A 93 8.63 -13.11 2.94
C LEU A 93 9.79 -12.63 3.83
N LYS A 94 10.97 -13.25 3.72
CA LYS A 94 12.17 -12.79 4.45
C LYS A 94 12.58 -11.36 4.06
N ARG A 95 12.14 -10.86 2.91
CA ARG A 95 12.39 -9.48 2.48
C ARG A 95 11.71 -8.44 3.39
N LEU A 96 10.63 -8.79 4.06
CA LEU A 96 9.99 -7.92 5.04
C LEU A 96 10.91 -7.64 6.25
N ASP A 97 11.77 -8.61 6.60
CA ASP A 97 12.72 -8.49 7.70
C ASP A 97 14.06 -7.85 7.27
N ALA A 98 14.26 -7.58 5.99
CA ALA A 98 15.49 -6.98 5.46
C ALA A 98 15.65 -5.48 5.82
N PHE A 99 14.66 -4.88 6.44
CA PHE A 99 14.70 -3.47 6.88
C PHE A 99 14.97 -3.41 8.39
N ASP A 100 16.14 -2.92 8.78
CA ASP A 100 16.63 -2.95 10.18
C ASP A 100 15.65 -2.38 11.23
N ASP A 101 14.92 -1.33 10.86
CA ASP A 101 13.99 -0.61 11.76
C ASP A 101 12.51 -0.96 11.53
N TYR A 102 12.22 -1.99 10.74
CA TYR A 102 10.85 -2.35 10.37
C TYR A 102 10.49 -3.76 10.86
N ARG A 103 9.28 -3.91 11.35
CA ARG A 103 8.66 -5.20 11.65
C ARG A 103 7.25 -5.19 11.06
N PHE A 104 6.97 -6.10 10.17
CA PHE A 104 5.64 -6.27 9.59
C PHE A 104 4.63 -6.61 10.68
N ARG A 105 3.50 -5.90 10.68
CA ARG A 105 2.42 -6.02 11.68
C ARG A 105 1.12 -6.55 11.09
N GLY A 106 1.05 -6.64 9.78
CA GLY A 106 -0.09 -7.14 9.05
C GLY A 106 -0.18 -8.68 9.09
N THR A 107 -0.95 -9.23 8.19
CA THR A 107 -1.10 -10.67 8.02
C THR A 107 -0.38 -11.12 6.74
N ALA A 108 0.51 -12.09 6.84
CA ALA A 108 1.14 -12.73 5.68
C ALA A 108 0.59 -14.16 5.51
N LEU A 109 0.16 -14.47 4.30
CA LEU A 109 -0.32 -15.79 3.90
C LEU A 109 0.60 -16.34 2.81
N VAL A 110 1.07 -17.57 2.97
CA VAL A 110 1.76 -18.31 1.91
C VAL A 110 0.72 -19.09 1.12
N GLY A 111 0.62 -18.81 -0.18
CA GLY A 111 -0.36 -19.49 -1.04
C GLY A 111 -0.34 -18.99 -2.48
N ASP A 112 -1.07 -19.66 -3.35
CA ASP A 112 -1.20 -19.27 -4.75
C ASP A 112 -2.27 -18.16 -4.91
N PRO A 113 -1.90 -16.94 -5.31
CA PRO A 113 -2.85 -15.83 -5.43
C PRO A 113 -3.78 -15.96 -6.65
N THR A 114 -3.59 -16.97 -7.50
CA THR A 114 -4.51 -17.28 -8.60
C THR A 114 -5.67 -18.19 -8.16
N ASP A 115 -5.63 -18.68 -6.91
CA ASP A 115 -6.71 -19.46 -6.31
C ASP A 115 -7.66 -18.51 -5.54
N PRO A 116 -8.97 -18.49 -5.89
CA PRO A 116 -9.96 -17.67 -5.18
C PRO A 116 -10.07 -17.95 -3.68
N ASP A 117 -9.84 -19.20 -3.25
CA ASP A 117 -9.92 -19.56 -1.83
C ASP A 117 -8.72 -19.01 -1.05
N THR A 118 -7.53 -19.00 -1.66
CA THR A 118 -6.35 -18.34 -1.12
C THR A 118 -6.56 -16.83 -0.99
N LEU A 119 -7.15 -16.19 -1.99
CA LEU A 119 -7.49 -14.77 -1.93
C LEU A 119 -8.48 -14.48 -0.80
N ARG A 120 -9.47 -15.37 -0.59
CA ARG A 120 -10.45 -15.24 0.49
C ARG A 120 -9.79 -15.36 1.87
N GLN A 121 -8.89 -16.32 2.04
CA GLN A 121 -8.09 -16.47 3.26
C GLN A 121 -7.19 -15.24 3.51
N GLY A 122 -6.67 -14.64 2.46
CA GLY A 122 -5.90 -13.40 2.50
C GLY A 122 -6.73 -12.15 2.79
N GLY A 123 -8.06 -12.27 2.92
CA GLY A 123 -8.93 -11.17 3.35
C GLY A 123 -9.51 -10.33 2.22
N ILE A 124 -9.55 -10.82 0.98
CA ILE A 124 -10.06 -10.07 -0.18
C ILE A 124 -11.51 -9.60 0.01
N ASP A 125 -12.33 -10.34 0.77
CA ASP A 125 -13.74 -9.98 1.00
C ASP A 125 -13.89 -8.68 1.81
N ASN A 126 -12.88 -8.29 2.58
CA ASN A 126 -12.94 -7.14 3.49
C ASN A 126 -11.91 -6.05 3.13
N CYS A 127 -11.16 -6.20 2.03
CA CYS A 127 -10.19 -5.19 1.63
C CYS A 127 -10.83 -4.04 0.85
N ASP A 128 -10.26 -2.84 1.01
CA ASP A 128 -10.66 -1.63 0.28
C ASP A 128 -9.92 -1.52 -1.06
N ALA A 129 -8.73 -2.13 -1.15
CA ALA A 129 -7.93 -2.13 -2.37
C ALA A 129 -7.11 -3.42 -2.50
N VAL A 130 -6.81 -3.79 -3.74
CA VAL A 130 -5.92 -4.92 -4.09
C VAL A 130 -4.77 -4.40 -4.93
N ALA A 131 -3.54 -4.77 -4.59
CA ALA A 131 -2.32 -4.45 -5.33
C ALA A 131 -1.59 -5.74 -5.71
N ALA A 132 -1.70 -6.16 -6.98
CA ALA A 132 -0.98 -7.29 -7.53
C ALA A 132 0.34 -6.80 -8.14
N VAL A 133 1.46 -7.08 -7.45
CA VAL A 133 2.77 -6.49 -7.75
C VAL A 133 3.92 -7.50 -7.77
N SER A 134 3.63 -8.79 -7.89
CA SER A 134 4.65 -9.85 -8.01
C SER A 134 5.49 -9.68 -9.29
N GLU A 135 6.60 -10.42 -9.40
CA GLU A 135 7.45 -10.42 -10.60
C GLU A 135 6.79 -11.06 -11.82
N ASP A 136 5.77 -11.90 -11.63
CA ASP A 136 5.07 -12.63 -12.68
C ASP A 136 3.81 -11.87 -13.13
N ASP A 137 3.87 -11.30 -14.34
CA ASP A 137 2.76 -10.58 -14.94
C ASP A 137 1.49 -11.44 -15.08
N SER A 138 1.63 -12.76 -15.34
CA SER A 138 0.48 -13.67 -15.50
C SER A 138 -0.24 -13.87 -14.19
N VAL A 139 0.50 -14.01 -13.11
CA VAL A 139 -0.03 -14.10 -11.74
C VAL A 139 -0.75 -12.80 -11.37
N ASN A 140 -0.11 -11.67 -11.61
CA ASN A 140 -0.68 -10.35 -11.32
C ASN A 140 -2.00 -10.12 -12.08
N LEU A 141 -2.01 -10.42 -13.38
CA LEU A 141 -3.19 -10.24 -14.23
C LEU A 141 -4.33 -11.17 -13.81
N MET A 142 -4.04 -12.45 -13.53
CA MET A 142 -5.05 -13.40 -13.09
C MET A 142 -5.64 -12.99 -11.74
N ALA A 143 -4.81 -12.68 -10.76
CA ALA A 143 -5.27 -12.27 -9.44
C ALA A 143 -6.09 -10.97 -9.50
N ALA A 144 -5.66 -10.00 -10.32
CA ALA A 144 -6.39 -8.75 -10.53
C ALA A 144 -7.77 -8.98 -11.20
N GLN A 145 -7.84 -9.88 -12.19
CA GLN A 145 -9.11 -10.26 -12.82
C GLN A 145 -10.06 -10.95 -11.83
N ILE A 146 -9.55 -11.87 -11.02
CA ILE A 146 -10.32 -12.54 -9.97
C ILE A 146 -10.86 -11.51 -8.98
N ALA A 147 -9.99 -10.60 -8.51
CA ALA A 147 -10.37 -9.52 -7.60
C ALA A 147 -11.48 -8.63 -8.18
N LYS A 148 -11.38 -8.26 -9.46
CA LYS A 148 -12.35 -7.39 -10.13
C LYS A 148 -13.66 -8.12 -10.47
N SER A 149 -13.55 -9.32 -11.09
CA SER A 149 -14.71 -10.00 -11.67
C SER A 149 -15.48 -10.85 -10.66
N ILE A 150 -14.77 -11.55 -9.76
CA ILE A 150 -15.39 -12.46 -8.78
C ILE A 150 -15.70 -11.71 -7.48
N PHE A 151 -14.71 -11.01 -6.92
CA PHE A 151 -14.86 -10.32 -5.63
C PHE A 151 -15.36 -8.88 -5.76
N ARG A 152 -15.50 -8.37 -7.00
CA ARG A 152 -16.03 -7.03 -7.32
C ARG A 152 -15.33 -5.90 -6.54
N ARG A 153 -14.00 -6.03 -6.39
CA ARG A 153 -13.22 -4.97 -5.75
C ARG A 153 -13.12 -3.78 -6.68
N GLU A 154 -13.45 -2.59 -6.17
CA GLU A 154 -13.45 -1.37 -6.99
C GLU A 154 -12.04 -0.94 -7.33
N LYS A 155 -11.16 -0.91 -6.32
CA LYS A 155 -9.79 -0.44 -6.46
C LYS A 155 -8.82 -1.63 -6.61
N VAL A 156 -8.46 -1.94 -7.84
CA VAL A 156 -7.52 -3.01 -8.18
C VAL A 156 -6.39 -2.41 -9.00
N ILE A 157 -5.16 -2.51 -8.49
CA ILE A 157 -3.93 -2.07 -9.15
C ILE A 157 -3.12 -3.29 -9.52
N CYS A 158 -2.62 -3.33 -10.75
CA CYS A 158 -1.86 -4.45 -11.30
C CYS A 158 -0.55 -3.98 -11.91
N ARG A 159 0.58 -4.59 -11.52
CA ARG A 159 1.87 -4.42 -12.17
C ARG A 159 1.90 -5.29 -13.41
N VAL A 160 2.26 -4.71 -14.55
CA VAL A 160 2.42 -5.40 -15.84
C VAL A 160 3.65 -4.85 -16.55
N SER A 161 4.63 -5.69 -16.83
CA SER A 161 5.91 -5.28 -17.42
C SER A 161 5.81 -5.00 -18.92
N ASP A 162 4.81 -5.60 -19.62
CA ASP A 162 4.56 -5.38 -21.03
C ASP A 162 3.63 -4.18 -21.26
N PRO A 163 4.09 -3.12 -21.96
CA PRO A 163 3.28 -1.94 -22.27
C PRO A 163 2.01 -2.24 -23.09
N HIS A 164 2.02 -3.29 -23.93
CA HIS A 164 0.84 -3.66 -24.72
C HIS A 164 -0.25 -4.26 -23.84
N LEU A 165 0.12 -5.13 -22.92
CA LEU A 165 -0.81 -5.71 -21.93
C LEU A 165 -1.36 -4.63 -21.01
N GLN A 166 -0.57 -3.63 -20.63
CA GLN A 166 -1.03 -2.50 -19.84
C GLN A 166 -2.25 -1.83 -20.49
N VAL A 167 -2.15 -1.47 -21.77
CA VAL A 167 -3.24 -0.81 -22.50
C VAL A 167 -4.46 -1.70 -22.66
N LEU A 168 -4.23 -2.99 -22.93
CA LEU A 168 -5.29 -3.96 -23.14
C LEU A 168 -6.12 -4.16 -21.85
N TYR A 169 -5.47 -4.42 -20.74
CA TYR A 169 -6.16 -4.73 -19.49
C TYR A 169 -6.86 -3.52 -18.88
N HIS A 170 -6.29 -2.34 -19.01
CA HIS A 170 -6.97 -1.11 -18.60
C HIS A 170 -8.29 -0.90 -19.37
N LYS A 171 -8.27 -1.12 -20.71
CA LYS A 171 -9.47 -0.93 -21.55
C LYS A 171 -10.51 -2.03 -21.42
N ALA A 172 -10.08 -3.28 -21.30
CA ALA A 172 -10.99 -4.43 -21.35
C ALA A 172 -11.59 -4.77 -19.98
N TYR A 173 -10.88 -4.50 -18.89
CA TYR A 173 -11.26 -4.97 -17.54
C TYR A 173 -11.35 -3.85 -16.50
N GLU A 174 -11.11 -2.61 -16.90
CA GLU A 174 -11.10 -1.45 -15.99
C GLU A 174 -10.16 -1.66 -14.76
N ILE A 175 -9.02 -2.35 -15.00
CA ILE A 175 -7.97 -2.58 -14.01
C ILE A 175 -6.94 -1.46 -14.16
N ASP A 176 -6.59 -0.80 -13.05
CA ASP A 176 -5.51 0.18 -13.04
C ASP A 176 -4.17 -0.54 -13.15
N THR A 177 -3.50 -0.36 -14.29
CA THR A 177 -2.25 -1.05 -14.59
C THR A 177 -1.06 -0.10 -14.52
N ILE A 178 0.02 -0.55 -13.88
CA ILE A 178 1.29 0.17 -13.77
C ILE A 178 2.37 -0.62 -14.49
N CYS A 179 3.01 0.00 -15.50
CA CYS A 179 4.09 -0.62 -16.26
C CYS A 179 5.46 -0.08 -15.81
N PRO A 180 6.27 -0.87 -15.11
CA PRO A 180 7.61 -0.46 -14.68
C PRO A 180 8.52 -0.10 -15.87
N THR A 181 8.39 -0.80 -16.98
CA THR A 181 9.16 -0.55 -18.20
C THR A 181 8.95 0.87 -18.72
N VAL A 182 7.69 1.30 -18.84
CA VAL A 182 7.33 2.65 -19.29
C VAL A 182 7.80 3.71 -18.28
N LEU A 183 7.61 3.46 -16.99
CA LEU A 183 8.04 4.39 -15.94
C LEU A 183 9.56 4.57 -15.93
N THR A 184 10.30 3.48 -16.10
CA THR A 184 11.75 3.50 -16.13
C THR A 184 12.26 4.23 -17.38
N GLU A 185 11.71 3.91 -18.56
CA GLU A 185 12.05 4.57 -19.82
C GLU A 185 11.83 6.09 -19.72
N GLN A 186 10.65 6.52 -19.27
CA GLN A 186 10.35 7.94 -19.10
C GLN A 186 11.27 8.64 -18.09
N SER A 187 11.66 7.96 -17.03
CA SER A 187 12.55 8.51 -16.01
C SER A 187 13.96 8.70 -16.55
N VAL A 188 14.49 7.72 -17.29
CA VAL A 188 15.79 7.79 -17.95
C VAL A 188 15.78 8.89 -19.03
N PHE A 189 14.75 8.92 -19.88
CA PHE A 189 14.61 9.93 -20.91
C PHE A 189 14.64 11.35 -20.30
N ARG A 190 13.84 11.61 -19.26
CA ARG A 190 13.83 12.92 -18.58
C ARG A 190 15.18 13.29 -17.98
N ALA A 191 15.95 12.32 -17.49
CA ALA A 191 17.29 12.57 -16.93
C ALA A 191 18.31 12.93 -18.00
N LEU A 192 18.20 12.33 -19.21
CA LEU A 192 19.11 12.58 -20.33
C LEU A 192 18.74 13.82 -21.16
N ALA A 193 17.46 14.24 -21.16
CA ALA A 193 16.96 15.37 -21.95
C ALA A 193 17.13 16.74 -21.24
N LYS A 194 17.79 16.79 -20.09
CA LYS A 194 18.18 18.02 -19.37
C LYS A 194 19.57 18.47 -19.80
#